data_9ab00ffc5186ac47a560279fc3a109f0
#
_entry.id   9ab00ffc5186ac47a560279fc3a109f0
#
_cell.length_a   1.000
_cell.length_b   1.000
_cell.length_c   1.000
_cell.angle_alpha   90.00
_cell.angle_beta   90.00
_cell.angle_gamma   90.00
#
_symmetry.space_group_name_H-M   'P 1'
#
loop_
_entity.id
_entity.type
_entity.pdbx_description
1 polymer ?
#
loop_
_entity_poly.entity_id
_entity_poly.type
_entity_poly.pdbx_seq_one_letter_code
_entity_poly.pdbx_strand_id
1 'polypeptide(L)'
;MEDMTDIFKQVKAAYPDMTPLAPVQTGEIGVSTNYGEVDFLTDDRYSPIGVLEGDDLTVKDLYSTDTFKEKCELVRSWYNDGLVMQDSATTTSAAAELMSSGNYFCYIAAYSYPEADTAASLQAQCGNYPIGAKIIGDAYLSTGDLNAISWMIASTTDVPEAAMKFLNLTFTDKDIINLLIYGIEGRDYVLSDDGTVSYPEGEDASTVPYTAQLSCGTLG
;
A
#
# COMPACT_ATOMS: atom_id res chain seq x y z
N MET A 1 -5.17 -17.72 -2.51
CA MET A 1 -3.82 -17.70 -3.10
C MET A 1 -3.58 -18.80 -4.14
N GLU A 2 -4.19 -19.98 -4.01
CA GLU A 2 -4.18 -21.00 -5.07
C GLU A 2 -4.72 -20.44 -6.39
N ASP A 3 -5.80 -19.67 -6.35
CA ASP A 3 -6.37 -19.02 -7.53
C ASP A 3 -5.38 -18.10 -8.27
N MET A 4 -4.46 -17.46 -7.55
CA MET A 4 -3.43 -16.62 -8.17
C MET A 4 -2.40 -17.45 -8.97
N THR A 5 -2.05 -18.63 -8.48
CA THR A 5 -1.15 -19.52 -9.20
C THR A 5 -1.71 -19.90 -10.58
N ASP A 6 -3.01 -20.20 -10.63
CA ASP A 6 -3.68 -20.52 -11.88
C ASP A 6 -3.75 -19.31 -12.83
N ILE A 7 -4.02 -18.12 -12.31
CA ILE A 7 -3.99 -16.87 -13.09
C ILE A 7 -2.60 -16.65 -13.68
N PHE A 8 -1.54 -16.78 -12.87
CA PHE A 8 -0.17 -16.59 -13.33
C PHE A 8 0.22 -17.59 -14.42
N LYS A 9 -0.18 -18.85 -14.28
CA LYS A 9 0.04 -19.88 -15.32
C LYS A 9 -0.71 -19.55 -16.60
N GLN A 10 -1.95 -19.06 -16.52
CA GLN A 10 -2.71 -18.64 -17.68
C GLN A 10 -2.05 -17.42 -18.38
N VAL A 11 -1.60 -16.43 -17.61
CA VAL A 11 -0.86 -15.28 -18.15
C VAL A 11 0.40 -15.75 -18.87
N LYS A 12 1.21 -16.60 -18.24
CA LYS A 12 2.44 -17.12 -18.82
C LYS A 12 2.21 -17.94 -20.09
N ALA A 13 1.12 -18.69 -20.14
CA ALA A 13 0.75 -19.47 -21.33
C ALA A 13 0.26 -18.55 -22.49
N ALA A 14 -0.50 -17.49 -22.18
CA ALA A 14 -0.99 -16.56 -23.18
C ALA A 14 0.09 -15.58 -23.67
N TYR A 15 1.01 -15.19 -22.80
CA TYR A 15 2.07 -14.21 -23.04
C TYR A 15 3.42 -14.76 -22.54
N PRO A 16 4.10 -15.64 -23.31
CA PRO A 16 5.31 -16.35 -22.85
C PRO A 16 6.47 -15.43 -22.45
N ASP A 17 6.57 -14.24 -23.03
CA ASP A 17 7.61 -13.26 -22.74
C ASP A 17 7.30 -12.39 -21.52
N MET A 18 6.04 -12.40 -21.05
CA MET A 18 5.61 -11.64 -19.88
C MET A 18 5.95 -12.40 -18.59
N THR A 19 6.42 -11.67 -17.59
CA THR A 19 6.58 -12.18 -16.23
C THR A 19 5.31 -11.88 -15.43
N PRO A 20 4.61 -12.90 -14.91
CA PRO A 20 3.36 -12.68 -14.19
C PRO A 20 3.48 -11.78 -12.96
N LEU A 21 4.50 -11.94 -12.14
CA LEU A 21 4.65 -11.22 -10.88
C LEU A 21 5.97 -10.45 -10.80
N ALA A 22 5.89 -9.13 -10.66
CA ALA A 22 7.00 -8.27 -10.34
C ALA A 22 7.20 -8.17 -8.81
N PRO A 23 8.44 -7.98 -8.32
CA PRO A 23 8.68 -7.62 -6.93
C PRO A 23 8.18 -6.18 -6.66
N VAL A 24 7.83 -5.90 -5.40
CA VAL A 24 7.48 -4.55 -4.96
C VAL A 24 8.73 -3.68 -4.89
N GLN A 25 9.79 -4.26 -4.35
CA GLN A 25 11.15 -3.70 -4.28
C GLN A 25 12.16 -4.86 -4.18
N THR A 26 13.43 -4.56 -4.06
CA THR A 26 14.51 -5.55 -3.98
C THR A 26 14.21 -6.65 -2.96
N GLY A 27 14.12 -7.88 -3.43
CA GLY A 27 13.85 -9.05 -2.60
C GLY A 27 12.42 -9.20 -2.07
N GLU A 28 11.55 -8.22 -2.28
CA GLU A 28 10.18 -8.24 -1.77
C GLU A 28 9.16 -8.59 -2.85
N ILE A 29 8.62 -9.79 -2.80
CA ILE A 29 7.62 -10.28 -3.77
C ILE A 29 6.18 -10.00 -3.31
N GLY A 30 5.99 -9.16 -2.30
CA GLY A 30 4.68 -8.79 -1.78
C GLY A 30 3.98 -9.89 -0.97
N VAL A 31 3.96 -11.11 -1.47
CA VAL A 31 3.42 -12.28 -0.75
C VAL A 31 4.30 -12.70 0.41
N SER A 32 5.63 -12.51 0.28
CA SER A 32 6.60 -12.87 1.32
C SER A 32 6.53 -11.97 2.57
N THR A 33 5.86 -10.84 2.48
CA THR A 33 5.70 -9.87 3.56
C THR A 33 4.24 -9.66 3.97
N ASN A 34 3.30 -10.28 3.28
CA ASN A 34 1.88 -10.23 3.60
C ASN A 34 1.41 -11.58 4.17
N TYR A 35 1.44 -11.70 5.48
CA TYR A 35 1.12 -12.93 6.20
C TYR A 35 -0.35 -13.06 6.61
N GLY A 36 -1.22 -12.11 6.23
CA GLY A 36 -2.60 -12.10 6.67
C GLY A 36 -2.72 -11.72 8.15
N GLU A 37 -3.40 -12.54 8.94
CA GLU A 37 -3.67 -12.29 10.36
C GLU A 37 -2.44 -12.52 11.26
N VAL A 38 -1.33 -11.84 10.96
CA VAL A 38 -0.10 -11.88 11.77
C VAL A 38 0.19 -10.49 12.34
N ASP A 39 0.24 -10.39 13.66
CA ASP A 39 0.61 -9.17 14.37
C ASP A 39 2.11 -9.18 14.71
N PHE A 40 2.85 -8.23 14.16
CA PHE A 40 4.27 -8.04 14.42
C PHE A 40 4.46 -7.17 15.65
N LEU A 41 4.77 -7.78 16.80
CA LEU A 41 4.87 -7.11 18.10
C LEU A 41 5.96 -6.04 18.18
N THR A 42 6.93 -6.07 17.28
CA THR A 42 8.05 -5.10 17.23
C THR A 42 7.88 -4.03 16.18
N ASP A 43 6.72 -3.95 15.51
CA ASP A 43 6.44 -3.02 14.41
C ASP A 43 7.42 -3.13 13.21
N ASP A 44 8.23 -4.16 13.17
CA ASP A 44 9.18 -4.43 12.10
C ASP A 44 8.88 -5.77 11.43
N ARG A 45 8.17 -5.71 10.29
CA ARG A 45 7.85 -6.88 9.48
C ARG A 45 9.06 -7.52 8.80
N TYR A 46 10.19 -6.82 8.74
CA TYR A 46 11.41 -7.30 8.08
C TYR A 46 12.37 -7.98 9.05
N SER A 47 12.25 -7.68 10.34
CA SER A 47 13.08 -8.27 11.40
C SER A 47 12.22 -8.64 12.62
N PRO A 48 11.17 -9.46 12.45
CA PRO A 48 10.25 -9.76 13.53
C PRO A 48 10.94 -10.59 14.63
N ILE A 49 10.91 -10.11 15.87
CA ILE A 49 11.42 -10.85 17.03
C ILE A 49 10.34 -11.80 17.54
N GLY A 50 9.08 -11.40 17.44
CA GLY A 50 7.94 -12.19 17.85
C GLY A 50 6.66 -11.75 17.16
N VAL A 51 5.76 -12.70 16.94
CA VAL A 51 4.48 -12.48 16.29
C VAL A 51 3.35 -13.15 17.05
N LEU A 52 2.14 -12.62 16.87
CA LEU A 52 0.88 -13.31 17.21
C LEU A 52 0.20 -13.73 15.89
N GLU A 53 -0.50 -14.85 15.89
CA GLU A 53 -1.25 -15.33 14.73
C GLU A 53 -2.74 -15.44 15.07
N GLY A 54 -3.58 -14.71 14.34
CA GLY A 54 -5.02 -14.66 14.59
C GLY A 54 -5.34 -14.23 16.01
N ASP A 55 -6.22 -14.98 16.67
CA ASP A 55 -6.65 -14.73 18.06
C ASP A 55 -5.73 -15.40 19.11
N ASP A 56 -4.65 -16.08 18.70
CA ASP A 56 -3.72 -16.74 19.62
C ASP A 56 -2.75 -15.71 20.22
N LEU A 57 -2.85 -15.46 21.50
CA LEU A 57 -1.98 -14.52 22.23
C LEU A 57 -0.63 -15.13 22.64
N THR A 58 -0.30 -16.32 22.16
CA THR A 58 1.01 -16.93 22.38
C THR A 58 2.03 -16.33 21.40
N VAL A 59 3.06 -15.70 21.94
CA VAL A 59 4.15 -15.16 21.12
C VAL A 59 4.94 -16.29 20.48
N LYS A 60 5.09 -16.21 19.15
CA LYS A 60 5.79 -17.19 18.33
C LYS A 60 6.97 -16.54 17.60
N ASP A 61 7.96 -17.34 17.27
CA ASP A 61 8.96 -16.97 16.26
C ASP A 61 8.34 -17.18 14.88
N LEU A 62 8.22 -16.11 14.09
CA LEU A 62 7.62 -16.15 12.75
C LEU A 62 8.24 -17.24 11.88
N TYR A 63 9.55 -17.37 11.90
CA TYR A 63 10.29 -18.33 11.04
C TYR A 63 10.04 -19.78 11.41
N SER A 64 9.49 -20.06 12.59
CA SER A 64 9.09 -21.40 13.07
C SER A 64 7.62 -21.71 12.80
N THR A 65 6.83 -20.76 12.27
CA THR A 65 5.41 -20.97 12.01
C THR A 65 5.13 -21.69 10.70
N ASP A 66 4.01 -22.40 10.65
CA ASP A 66 3.52 -23.01 9.41
C ASP A 66 3.16 -21.94 8.38
N THR A 67 2.60 -20.81 8.81
CA THR A 67 2.29 -19.66 7.96
C THR A 67 3.50 -19.18 7.17
N PHE A 68 4.64 -19.00 7.82
CA PHE A 68 5.88 -18.61 7.14
C PHE A 68 6.35 -19.67 6.16
N LYS A 69 6.35 -20.93 6.58
CA LYS A 69 6.76 -22.06 5.75
C LYS A 69 5.92 -22.16 4.48
N GLU A 70 4.60 -22.14 4.60
CA GLU A 70 3.68 -22.20 3.46
C GLU A 70 3.90 -21.05 2.46
N LYS A 71 4.15 -19.84 2.96
CA LYS A 71 4.47 -18.69 2.08
C LYS A 71 5.80 -18.90 1.34
N CYS A 72 6.83 -19.39 2.02
CA CYS A 72 8.10 -19.68 1.40
C CYS A 72 7.99 -20.78 0.33
N GLU A 73 7.23 -21.83 0.60
CA GLU A 73 6.99 -22.91 -0.35
C GLU A 73 6.22 -22.43 -1.58
N LEU A 74 5.20 -21.59 -1.40
CA LEU A 74 4.42 -21.01 -2.47
C LEU A 74 5.28 -20.10 -3.38
N VAL A 75 6.00 -19.15 -2.80
CA VAL A 75 6.87 -18.23 -3.57
C VAL A 75 7.98 -18.99 -4.27
N ARG A 76 8.56 -20.01 -3.63
CA ARG A 76 9.55 -20.88 -4.24
C ARG A 76 8.99 -21.66 -5.44
N SER A 77 7.76 -22.15 -5.35
CA SER A 77 7.11 -22.84 -6.48
C SER A 77 6.93 -21.89 -7.66
N TRP A 78 6.44 -20.67 -7.42
CA TRP A 78 6.28 -19.64 -8.46
C TRP A 78 7.61 -19.25 -9.11
N TYR A 79 8.66 -19.13 -8.30
CA TYR A 79 10.02 -18.86 -8.81
C TYR A 79 10.51 -19.97 -9.72
N ASN A 80 10.37 -21.23 -9.31
CA ASN A 80 10.78 -22.38 -10.10
C ASN A 80 9.99 -22.54 -11.41
N ASP A 81 8.71 -22.15 -11.40
CA ASP A 81 7.82 -22.17 -12.57
C ASP A 81 8.02 -20.94 -13.49
N GLY A 82 8.94 -20.03 -13.16
CA GLY A 82 9.19 -18.81 -13.92
C GLY A 82 8.04 -17.79 -13.90
N LEU A 83 7.21 -17.83 -12.85
CA LEU A 83 6.05 -16.94 -12.67
C LEU A 83 6.43 -15.63 -11.95
N VAL A 84 7.61 -15.57 -11.36
CA VAL A 84 8.16 -14.42 -10.65
C VAL A 84 9.42 -13.93 -11.35
N MET A 85 9.71 -12.64 -11.26
CA MET A 85 10.97 -12.08 -11.75
C MET A 85 12.17 -12.83 -11.16
N GLN A 86 13.03 -13.38 -12.03
CA GLN A 86 14.16 -14.22 -11.59
C GLN A 86 15.23 -13.41 -10.85
N ASP A 87 15.41 -12.15 -11.21
CA ASP A 87 16.37 -11.24 -10.58
C ASP A 87 15.77 -10.42 -9.43
N SER A 88 14.64 -10.88 -8.86
CA SER A 88 13.92 -10.15 -7.78
C SER A 88 14.79 -9.82 -6.57
N ALA A 89 15.78 -10.67 -6.25
CA ALA A 89 16.68 -10.44 -5.11
C ALA A 89 17.74 -9.37 -5.35
N THR A 90 17.97 -8.95 -6.59
CA THR A 90 19.05 -8.03 -6.97
C THR A 90 18.57 -6.80 -7.73
N THR A 91 17.32 -6.78 -8.18
CA THR A 91 16.75 -5.61 -8.86
C THR A 91 16.72 -4.40 -7.95
N THR A 92 17.02 -3.23 -8.52
CA THR A 92 16.86 -1.93 -7.85
C THR A 92 15.63 -1.17 -8.33
N SER A 93 14.93 -1.71 -9.34
CA SER A 93 13.73 -1.08 -9.90
C SER A 93 12.52 -1.32 -9.00
N ALA A 94 11.74 -0.25 -8.77
CA ALA A 94 10.47 -0.32 -8.08
C ALA A 94 9.38 -0.95 -8.96
N ALA A 95 8.32 -1.47 -8.32
CA ALA A 95 7.22 -2.13 -9.03
C ALA A 95 6.59 -1.27 -10.13
N ALA A 96 6.36 0.02 -9.87
CA ALA A 96 5.78 0.93 -10.86
C ALA A 96 6.66 1.08 -12.11
N GLU A 97 7.98 1.15 -11.94
CA GLU A 97 8.94 1.20 -13.04
C GLU A 97 8.92 -0.10 -13.85
N LEU A 98 8.92 -1.25 -13.18
CA LEU A 98 8.81 -2.55 -13.83
C LEU A 98 7.50 -2.67 -14.62
N MET A 99 6.38 -2.29 -14.03
CA MET A 99 5.07 -2.27 -14.70
C MET A 99 5.05 -1.35 -15.92
N SER A 100 5.70 -0.20 -15.85
CA SER A 100 5.77 0.76 -16.98
C SER A 100 6.51 0.23 -18.20
N SER A 101 7.33 -0.83 -18.03
CA SER A 101 7.99 -1.51 -19.14
C SER A 101 7.04 -2.34 -20.02
N GLY A 102 5.84 -2.66 -19.52
CA GLY A 102 4.87 -3.54 -20.17
C GLY A 102 5.21 -5.03 -20.16
N ASN A 103 6.29 -5.42 -19.48
CA ASN A 103 6.76 -6.82 -19.43
C ASN A 103 6.26 -7.60 -18.20
N TYR A 104 5.50 -6.95 -17.33
CA TYR A 104 4.96 -7.54 -16.10
C TYR A 104 3.46 -7.44 -16.07
N PHE A 105 2.80 -8.48 -15.55
CA PHE A 105 1.34 -8.53 -15.44
C PHE A 105 0.83 -7.84 -14.17
N CYS A 106 1.43 -8.12 -13.01
CA CYS A 106 1.03 -7.50 -11.76
C CYS A 106 2.17 -7.42 -10.75
N TYR A 107 1.90 -6.72 -9.66
CA TYR A 107 2.61 -6.83 -8.38
C TYR A 107 1.61 -6.83 -7.22
N ILE A 108 2.04 -7.28 -6.04
CA ILE A 108 1.22 -7.37 -4.83
C ILE A 108 1.80 -6.44 -3.79
N ALA A 109 1.01 -5.49 -3.32
CA ALA A 109 1.43 -4.52 -2.30
C ALA A 109 0.31 -4.27 -1.29
N ALA A 110 0.68 -3.75 -0.11
CA ALA A 110 -0.29 -3.21 0.82
C ALA A 110 -0.85 -1.88 0.28
N TYR A 111 -2.18 -1.75 0.31
CA TYR A 111 -2.87 -0.53 -0.13
C TYR A 111 -4.11 -0.29 0.72
N SER A 112 -4.41 0.97 1.02
CA SER A 112 -5.49 1.36 1.96
C SER A 112 -6.69 2.00 1.27
N TYR A 113 -6.71 2.09 -0.05
CA TYR A 113 -7.74 2.79 -0.82
C TYR A 113 -8.70 1.82 -1.52
N PRO A 114 -9.93 2.27 -1.88
CA PRO A 114 -10.81 1.53 -2.76
C PRO A 114 -10.13 1.10 -4.06
N GLU A 115 -10.54 -0.04 -4.60
CA GLU A 115 -9.91 -0.64 -5.81
C GLU A 115 -9.86 0.33 -7.00
N ALA A 116 -10.92 1.11 -7.20
CA ALA A 116 -11.00 2.07 -8.32
C ALA A 116 -9.98 3.22 -8.18
N ASP A 117 -9.85 3.79 -6.98
CA ASP A 117 -8.94 4.90 -6.70
C ASP A 117 -7.48 4.45 -6.75
N THR A 118 -7.22 3.23 -6.26
CA THR A 118 -5.92 2.57 -6.38
C THR A 118 -5.53 2.41 -7.85
N ALA A 119 -6.43 1.89 -8.68
CA ALA A 119 -6.17 1.71 -10.11
C ALA A 119 -5.86 3.03 -10.81
N ALA A 120 -6.64 4.08 -10.56
CA ALA A 120 -6.44 5.40 -11.15
C ALA A 120 -5.09 6.02 -10.73
N SER A 121 -4.76 5.96 -9.44
CA SER A 121 -3.49 6.47 -8.90
C SER A 121 -2.28 5.75 -9.49
N LEU A 122 -2.36 4.43 -9.66
CA LEU A 122 -1.26 3.61 -10.17
C LEU A 122 -1.08 3.72 -11.68
N GLN A 123 -2.13 3.99 -12.44
CA GLN A 123 -2.06 4.07 -13.89
C GLN A 123 -1.00 5.08 -14.37
N ALA A 124 -0.99 6.28 -13.79
CA ALA A 124 -0.01 7.31 -14.12
C ALA A 124 1.43 6.88 -13.79
N GLN A 125 1.62 6.17 -12.70
CA GLN A 125 2.92 5.69 -12.24
C GLN A 125 3.44 4.49 -13.05
N CYS A 126 2.53 3.71 -13.63
CA CYS A 126 2.83 2.49 -14.38
C CYS A 126 2.79 2.70 -15.92
N GLY A 127 3.24 3.85 -16.41
CA GLY A 127 3.37 4.11 -17.84
C GLY A 127 2.05 4.37 -18.58
N ASN A 128 1.01 4.78 -17.86
CA ASN A 128 -0.36 5.00 -18.36
C ASN A 128 -1.03 3.76 -18.99
N TYR A 129 -0.54 2.56 -18.70
CA TYR A 129 -1.26 1.34 -19.06
C TYR A 129 -2.57 1.25 -18.28
N PRO A 130 -3.63 0.67 -18.87
CA PRO A 130 -4.85 0.36 -18.12
C PRO A 130 -4.53 -0.57 -16.94
N ILE A 131 -4.71 -0.09 -15.73
CA ILE A 131 -4.44 -0.82 -14.49
C ILE A 131 -5.77 -1.18 -13.83
N GLY A 132 -5.90 -2.43 -13.40
CA GLY A 132 -6.93 -2.86 -12.46
C GLY A 132 -6.32 -3.13 -11.10
N ALA A 133 -7.03 -2.82 -10.03
CA ALA A 133 -6.67 -3.21 -8.68
C ALA A 133 -7.68 -4.22 -8.15
N LYS A 134 -7.23 -5.18 -7.35
CA LYS A 134 -8.07 -6.17 -6.68
C LYS A 134 -7.57 -6.44 -5.28
N ILE A 135 -8.46 -6.31 -4.31
CA ILE A 135 -8.20 -6.72 -2.93
C ILE A 135 -8.17 -8.25 -2.88
N ILE A 136 -7.08 -8.81 -2.37
CA ILE A 136 -6.83 -10.27 -2.33
C ILE A 136 -6.83 -10.86 -0.92
N GLY A 137 -7.05 -10.07 0.10
CA GLY A 137 -7.11 -10.49 1.50
C GLY A 137 -8.06 -9.64 2.30
N ASP A 138 -8.51 -10.16 3.43
CA ASP A 138 -9.33 -9.40 4.37
C ASP A 138 -8.47 -8.34 5.09
N ALA A 139 -9.12 -7.25 5.49
CA ALA A 139 -8.47 -6.21 6.26
C ALA A 139 -8.15 -6.76 7.67
N TYR A 140 -6.89 -6.65 8.05
CA TYR A 140 -6.41 -7.01 9.38
C TYR A 140 -5.70 -5.79 9.99
N LEU A 141 -6.05 -5.47 11.23
CA LEU A 141 -5.46 -4.35 11.96
C LEU A 141 -4.49 -4.90 13.01
N SER A 142 -3.22 -4.76 12.77
CA SER A 142 -2.16 -5.16 13.70
C SER A 142 -1.80 -4.06 14.69
N THR A 143 -1.07 -4.40 15.73
CA THR A 143 -0.48 -3.42 16.66
C THR A 143 0.43 -2.44 15.92
N GLY A 144 1.18 -2.92 14.93
CA GLY A 144 2.03 -2.08 14.09
C GLY A 144 1.23 -1.05 13.29
N ASP A 145 0.10 -1.45 12.71
CA ASP A 145 -0.75 -0.53 11.93
C ASP A 145 -1.30 0.62 12.78
N LEU A 146 -1.63 0.34 14.04
CA LEU A 146 -2.11 1.37 14.99
C LEU A 146 -1.02 2.39 15.36
N ASN A 147 0.25 2.02 15.26
CA ASN A 147 1.37 2.86 15.67
C ASN A 147 2.21 3.38 14.49
N ALA A 148 2.01 2.86 13.28
CA ALA A 148 2.87 3.10 12.13
C ALA A 148 2.97 4.58 11.74
N ILE A 149 1.84 5.31 11.83
CA ILE A 149 1.78 6.74 11.54
C ILE A 149 0.95 7.40 12.63
N SER A 150 1.60 8.10 13.54
CA SER A 150 0.94 8.74 14.67
C SER A 150 1.22 10.23 14.73
N TRP A 151 0.17 11.01 14.95
CA TRP A 151 0.31 12.40 15.34
C TRP A 151 0.69 12.48 16.82
N MET A 152 1.67 13.30 17.14
CA MET A 152 2.12 13.47 18.52
C MET A 152 2.06 14.92 18.93
N ILE A 153 1.67 15.14 20.21
CA ILE A 153 1.76 16.44 20.86
C ILE A 153 3.07 16.47 21.63
N ALA A 154 3.94 17.43 21.31
CA ALA A 154 5.23 17.56 21.97
C ALA A 154 5.06 17.77 23.48
N SER A 155 5.80 17.06 24.30
CA SER A 155 5.77 17.22 25.76
C SER A 155 6.27 18.58 26.25
N THR A 156 6.91 19.34 25.37
CA THR A 156 7.41 20.70 25.60
C THR A 156 6.40 21.81 25.27
N THR A 157 5.19 21.46 24.82
CA THR A 157 4.18 22.48 24.49
C THR A 157 3.62 23.13 25.77
N ASP A 158 3.47 24.45 25.73
CA ASP A 158 2.82 25.21 26.81
C ASP A 158 1.29 25.18 26.73
N VAL A 159 0.73 24.65 25.62
CA VAL A 159 -0.72 24.67 25.33
C VAL A 159 -1.26 23.29 24.87
N PRO A 160 -1.05 22.21 25.65
CA PRO A 160 -1.39 20.85 25.24
C PRO A 160 -2.89 20.66 24.94
N GLU A 161 -3.77 21.35 25.67
CA GLU A 161 -5.21 21.27 25.43
C GLU A 161 -5.60 21.91 24.08
N ALA A 162 -4.99 23.00 23.68
CA ALA A 162 -5.23 23.63 22.38
C ALA A 162 -4.70 22.73 21.25
N ALA A 163 -3.54 22.14 21.43
CA ALA A 163 -2.95 21.18 20.49
C ALA A 163 -3.87 19.95 20.30
N MET A 164 -4.41 19.40 21.41
CA MET A 164 -5.34 18.27 21.33
C MET A 164 -6.66 18.65 20.65
N LYS A 165 -7.19 19.86 20.92
CA LYS A 165 -8.41 20.35 20.23
C LYS A 165 -8.16 20.47 18.71
N PHE A 166 -7.03 21.03 18.30
CA PHE A 166 -6.68 21.13 16.89
C PHE A 166 -6.54 19.75 16.27
N LEU A 167 -5.82 18.83 16.91
CA LEU A 167 -5.67 17.45 16.45
C LEU A 167 -7.04 16.76 16.29
N ASN A 168 -7.97 16.95 17.26
CA ASN A 168 -9.32 16.40 17.12
C ASN A 168 -10.07 16.99 15.92
N LEU A 169 -9.92 18.28 15.63
CA LEU A 169 -10.55 18.92 14.47
C LEU A 169 -10.04 18.37 13.15
N THR A 170 -8.77 17.93 13.07
CA THR A 170 -8.23 17.30 11.85
C THR A 170 -8.87 15.94 11.54
N PHE A 171 -9.68 15.38 12.43
CA PHE A 171 -10.44 14.14 12.23
C PHE A 171 -11.97 14.36 12.20
N THR A 172 -12.46 15.52 12.62
CA THR A 172 -13.91 15.73 12.82
C THR A 172 -14.48 16.89 12.04
N ASP A 173 -13.63 17.82 11.56
CA ASP A 173 -14.04 19.01 10.84
C ASP A 173 -13.59 18.93 9.38
N LYS A 174 -14.55 18.75 8.47
CA LYS A 174 -14.27 18.57 7.03
C LYS A 174 -13.59 19.78 6.39
N ASP A 175 -13.86 20.99 6.89
CA ASP A 175 -13.30 22.20 6.29
C ASP A 175 -11.81 22.31 6.64
N ILE A 176 -11.43 21.93 7.88
CA ILE A 176 -10.04 21.84 8.30
C ILE A 176 -9.33 20.69 7.57
N ILE A 177 -9.98 19.53 7.42
CA ILE A 177 -9.43 18.40 6.69
C ILE A 177 -9.18 18.79 5.23
N ASN A 178 -10.17 19.36 4.55
CA ASN A 178 -10.03 19.78 3.16
C ASN A 178 -8.96 20.85 2.98
N LEU A 179 -8.89 21.82 3.90
CA LEU A 179 -7.85 22.87 3.86
C LEU A 179 -6.45 22.26 3.97
N LEU A 180 -6.27 21.26 4.84
CA LEU A 180 -4.96 20.61 5.04
C LEU A 180 -4.59 19.67 3.89
N ILE A 181 -5.56 18.98 3.30
CA ILE A 181 -5.31 18.00 2.23
C ILE A 181 -5.26 18.68 0.87
N TYR A 182 -6.24 19.51 0.55
CA TYR A 182 -6.46 20.05 -0.79
C TYR A 182 -6.13 21.52 -0.93
N GLY A 183 -6.03 22.27 0.19
CA GLY A 183 -5.81 23.71 0.16
C GLY A 183 -7.10 24.51 0.12
N ILE A 184 -7.16 25.55 -0.70
CA ILE A 184 -8.26 26.49 -0.81
C ILE A 184 -9.17 26.14 -1.97
N GLU A 185 -10.47 25.91 -1.68
CA GLU A 185 -11.47 25.66 -2.71
C GLU A 185 -11.57 26.83 -3.71
N GLY A 186 -11.69 26.48 -4.99
CA GLY A 186 -11.71 27.43 -6.10
C GLY A 186 -10.33 27.93 -6.54
N ARG A 187 -9.27 27.66 -5.76
CA ARG A 187 -7.88 27.99 -6.10
C ARG A 187 -7.05 26.74 -6.35
N ASP A 188 -7.03 25.82 -5.39
CA ASP A 188 -6.18 24.62 -5.40
C ASP A 188 -6.99 23.38 -5.77
N TYR A 189 -8.27 23.37 -5.49
CA TYR A 189 -9.22 22.31 -5.85
C TYR A 189 -10.62 22.85 -6.09
N VAL A 190 -11.46 22.04 -6.71
CA VAL A 190 -12.90 22.27 -6.87
C VAL A 190 -13.68 21.04 -6.42
N LEU A 191 -14.90 21.27 -5.90
CA LEU A 191 -15.84 20.21 -5.56
C LEU A 191 -16.87 20.08 -6.66
N SER A 192 -17.09 18.86 -7.13
CA SER A 192 -18.22 18.51 -7.98
C SER A 192 -19.53 18.44 -7.16
N ASP A 193 -20.67 18.44 -7.84
CA ASP A 193 -21.99 18.38 -7.19
C ASP A 193 -22.17 17.11 -6.33
N ASP A 194 -21.45 16.03 -6.64
CA ASP A 194 -21.42 14.77 -5.88
C ASP A 194 -20.39 14.77 -4.73
N GLY A 195 -19.66 15.87 -4.53
CA GLY A 195 -18.65 16.02 -3.49
C GLY A 195 -17.27 15.47 -3.88
N THR A 196 -17.07 15.04 -5.12
CA THR A 196 -15.76 14.60 -5.61
C THR A 196 -14.81 15.78 -5.74
N VAL A 197 -13.59 15.64 -5.21
CA VAL A 197 -12.52 16.64 -5.34
C VAL A 197 -11.79 16.45 -6.67
N SER A 198 -11.57 17.55 -7.37
CA SER A 198 -10.76 17.59 -8.61
C SER A 198 -9.93 18.86 -8.68
N TYR A 199 -8.95 18.89 -9.59
CA TYR A 199 -8.22 20.12 -9.87
C TYR A 199 -9.10 21.08 -10.68
N PRO A 200 -8.89 22.40 -10.56
CA PRO A 200 -9.55 23.38 -11.43
C PRO A 200 -9.30 23.08 -12.91
N GLU A 201 -10.19 23.55 -13.76
CA GLU A 201 -10.10 23.31 -15.20
C GLU A 201 -8.75 23.81 -15.77
N GLY A 202 -8.00 22.90 -16.40
CA GLY A 202 -6.67 23.18 -16.98
C GLY A 202 -5.51 23.10 -15.98
N GLU A 203 -5.77 22.79 -14.72
CA GLU A 203 -4.75 22.62 -13.69
C GLU A 203 -4.53 21.14 -13.34
N ASP A 204 -3.38 20.84 -12.75
CA ASP A 204 -3.01 19.53 -12.24
C ASP A 204 -2.16 19.66 -10.95
N ALA A 205 -1.73 18.54 -10.41
CA ALA A 205 -0.92 18.49 -9.18
C ALA A 205 0.39 19.29 -9.26
N SER A 206 0.88 19.60 -10.45
CA SER A 206 2.13 20.35 -10.65
C SER A 206 1.93 21.85 -10.85
N THR A 207 0.70 22.26 -11.16
CA THR A 207 0.37 23.65 -11.52
C THR A 207 -0.41 24.39 -10.42
N VAL A 208 -1.19 23.68 -9.61
CA VAL A 208 -1.89 24.32 -8.47
C VAL A 208 -0.91 24.81 -7.42
N PRO A 209 -1.18 25.96 -6.75
CA PRO A 209 -0.30 26.55 -5.75
C PRO A 209 -0.07 25.68 -4.51
N TYR A 210 -1.00 24.78 -4.20
CA TYR A 210 -0.91 23.89 -3.05
C TYR A 210 -1.30 22.47 -3.44
N THR A 211 -0.41 21.54 -3.15
CA THR A 211 -0.71 20.10 -3.08
C THR A 211 -0.20 19.59 -1.76
N ALA A 212 -1.05 18.90 -1.00
CA ALA A 212 -0.61 18.30 0.23
C ALA A 212 0.40 17.19 -0.06
N GLN A 213 1.60 17.36 0.45
CA GLN A 213 2.58 16.27 0.54
C GLN A 213 2.42 15.45 1.83
N LEU A 214 1.34 15.70 2.56
CA LEU A 214 0.98 14.90 3.71
C LEU A 214 0.54 13.53 3.18
N SER A 215 1.32 12.52 3.43
CA SER A 215 0.95 11.13 3.16
C SER A 215 -0.21 10.77 4.11
N CYS A 216 -1.41 11.01 3.64
CA CYS A 216 -2.58 11.20 4.47
C CYS A 216 -3.30 9.90 4.80
N GLY A 217 -2.59 8.83 5.06
CA GLY A 217 -3.17 7.69 5.77
C GLY A 217 -3.66 8.02 7.19
N THR A 218 -3.57 9.29 7.60
CA THR A 218 -3.87 9.74 8.96
C THR A 218 -4.89 10.87 9.06
N LEU A 219 -5.40 11.38 7.96
CA LEU A 219 -6.45 12.39 7.98
C LEU A 219 -7.72 11.81 7.33
N GLY A 220 -8.70 11.50 8.16
CA GLY A 220 -10.08 11.21 7.80
C GLY A 220 -10.37 9.89 7.16
#